data_9116777225b88fde04b26ae90c4425f9
#
_entry.id   9116777225b88fde04b26ae90c4425f9
#
_cell.length_a   1.000
_cell.length_b   1.000
_cell.length_c   1.000
_cell.angle_alpha   90.00
_cell.angle_beta   90.00
_cell.angle_gamma   90.00
#
_symmetry.space_group_name_H-M   'P 1'
#
loop_
_entity.id
_entity.type
_entity.pdbx_description
1 polymer ?
#
loop_
_entity_poly.entity_id
_entity_poly.type
_entity_poly.pdbx_seq_one_letter_code
_entity_poly.pdbx_strand_id
1 'polypeptide(L)'
;SAASDVYKRQLKYFIGGLQKYMREFSIMIAPTVNSYKRLCPGAWAPINMTWGIENRTTAFRVIKGDSTSQRIENRLPGADSNPYLALAATLGAGFLGIQEKIDPSGETLGGAYDLNLERKYQVPSNLGEAANLFKNSESAKNLFGETFVKHFANTRIWEFKEFQKNKNFFDSDEISLWELDRYFEII
;
A
#
# COMPACT_ATOMS: atom_id res chain seq x y z
N SER A 1 11.88 28.65 -11.45
CA SER A 1 12.08 29.51 -10.27
C SER A 1 12.39 28.64 -9.07
N ALA A 2 13.10 29.17 -8.07
CA ALA A 2 13.46 28.41 -6.86
C ALA A 2 12.26 27.73 -6.18
N ALA A 3 11.10 28.36 -6.14
CA ALA A 3 9.86 27.78 -5.61
C ALA A 3 9.38 26.56 -6.44
N SER A 4 9.48 26.63 -7.76
CA SER A 4 9.15 25.49 -8.65
C SER A 4 10.08 24.31 -8.42
N ASP A 5 11.36 24.55 -8.14
CA ASP A 5 12.35 23.50 -7.93
C ASP A 5 12.21 22.85 -6.54
N VAL A 6 11.83 23.62 -5.52
CA VAL A 6 11.51 23.10 -4.19
C VAL A 6 10.27 22.19 -4.28
N TYR A 7 9.22 22.63 -4.96
CA TYR A 7 7.99 21.85 -5.12
C TYR A 7 8.23 20.51 -5.87
N LYS A 8 9.02 20.55 -6.94
CA LYS A 8 9.40 19.35 -7.70
C LYS A 8 10.19 18.37 -6.84
N ARG A 9 11.10 18.86 -6.00
CA ARG A 9 11.88 18.03 -5.07
C ARG A 9 11.01 17.41 -3.99
N GLN A 10 10.06 18.16 -3.42
CA GLN A 10 9.13 17.64 -2.42
C GLN A 10 8.25 16.51 -2.99
N LEU A 11 7.71 16.70 -4.21
CA LEU A 11 6.96 15.65 -4.91
C LEU A 11 7.81 14.39 -5.09
N LYS A 12 9.05 14.55 -5.51
CA LYS A 12 10.00 13.43 -5.69
C LYS A 12 10.24 12.68 -4.38
N TYR A 13 10.54 13.41 -3.30
CA TYR A 13 10.75 12.81 -1.99
C TYR A 13 9.48 12.15 -1.43
N PHE A 14 8.31 12.74 -1.68
CA PHE A 14 7.03 12.14 -1.32
C PHE A 14 6.87 10.76 -1.98
N ILE A 15 7.16 10.63 -3.27
CA ILE A 15 7.13 9.35 -3.99
C ILE A 15 8.15 8.37 -3.39
N GLY A 16 9.36 8.83 -3.07
CA GLY A 16 10.38 8.01 -2.42
C GLY A 16 9.91 7.44 -1.08
N GLY A 17 9.20 8.27 -0.29
CA GLY A 17 8.58 7.85 0.96
C GLY A 17 7.48 6.81 0.75
N LEU A 18 6.60 7.01 -0.24
CA LEU A 18 5.58 6.03 -0.60
C LEU A 18 6.21 4.68 -0.95
N GLN A 19 7.25 4.67 -1.79
CA GLN A 19 7.94 3.43 -2.17
C GLN A 19 8.58 2.70 -0.99
N LYS A 20 9.16 3.45 -0.05
CA LYS A 20 9.86 2.89 1.11
C LYS A 20 8.91 2.34 2.17
N TYR A 21 7.84 3.09 2.50
CA TYR A 21 7.05 2.83 3.69
C TYR A 21 5.69 2.18 3.44
N MET A 22 5.09 2.33 2.24
CA MET A 22 3.73 1.82 2.01
C MET A 22 3.62 0.30 2.13
N ARG A 23 4.71 -0.44 1.89
CA ARG A 23 4.72 -1.89 2.13
C ARG A 23 4.49 -2.22 3.61
N GLU A 24 5.14 -1.49 4.52
CA GLU A 24 4.96 -1.67 5.96
C GLU A 24 3.59 -1.19 6.44
N PHE A 25 3.02 -0.16 5.80
CA PHE A 25 1.72 0.42 6.15
C PHE A 25 0.55 -0.24 5.42
N SER A 26 0.78 -1.30 4.66
CA SER A 26 -0.20 -1.90 3.74
C SER A 26 -1.48 -2.38 4.42
N ILE A 27 -1.46 -2.83 5.68
CA ILE A 27 -2.69 -3.21 6.37
C ILE A 27 -3.67 -2.05 6.61
N MET A 28 -3.21 -0.80 6.55
CA MET A 28 -4.07 0.38 6.66
C MET A 28 -4.86 0.66 5.37
N ILE A 29 -4.42 0.08 4.24
CA ILE A 29 -5.01 0.26 2.90
C ILE A 29 -5.57 -1.02 2.30
N ALA A 30 -5.19 -2.17 2.84
CA ALA A 30 -5.61 -3.50 2.46
C ALA A 30 -5.90 -4.32 3.73
N PRO A 31 -7.05 -4.03 4.43
CA PRO A 31 -7.25 -4.47 5.81
C PRO A 31 -7.90 -5.84 5.95
N THR A 32 -8.30 -6.48 4.85
CA THR A 32 -9.01 -7.77 4.86
C THR A 32 -8.20 -8.86 4.17
N VAL A 33 -8.56 -10.12 4.39
CA VAL A 33 -7.97 -11.24 3.64
C VAL A 33 -8.22 -11.06 2.14
N ASN A 34 -9.43 -10.63 1.78
CA ASN A 34 -9.85 -10.44 0.40
C ASN A 34 -9.08 -9.30 -0.32
N SER A 35 -8.60 -8.30 0.42
CA SER A 35 -7.80 -7.21 -0.16
C SER A 35 -6.61 -7.74 -0.98
N TYR A 36 -5.97 -8.82 -0.53
CA TYR A 36 -4.75 -9.38 -1.16
C TYR A 36 -5.06 -10.22 -2.40
N LYS A 37 -6.27 -10.75 -2.55
CA LYS A 37 -6.74 -11.42 -3.77
C LYS A 37 -6.89 -10.44 -4.94
N ARG A 38 -7.15 -9.16 -4.64
CA ARG A 38 -7.16 -8.10 -5.65
C ARG A 38 -5.75 -7.70 -6.11
N LEU A 39 -4.75 -7.79 -5.24
CA LEU A 39 -3.37 -7.38 -5.51
C LEU A 39 -2.59 -8.48 -6.27
N CYS A 40 -3.13 -8.88 -7.43
CA CYS A 40 -2.59 -9.92 -8.30
C CYS A 40 -2.46 -9.44 -9.76
N PRO A 41 -1.60 -10.08 -10.57
CA PRO A 41 -1.50 -9.77 -11.99
C PRO A 41 -2.85 -9.93 -12.70
N GLY A 42 -3.16 -9.02 -13.62
CA GLY A 42 -4.42 -9.04 -14.39
C GLY A 42 -5.63 -8.37 -13.74
N ALA A 43 -5.58 -8.07 -12.45
CA ALA A 43 -6.68 -7.40 -11.74
C ALA A 43 -6.67 -5.86 -11.83
N TRP A 44 -5.84 -5.28 -12.70
CA TRP A 44 -5.62 -3.82 -12.79
C TRP A 44 -5.22 -3.15 -11.47
N ALA A 45 -4.78 -3.94 -10.50
CA ALA A 45 -4.23 -3.51 -9.24
C ALA A 45 -2.71 -3.66 -9.23
N PRO A 46 -1.98 -2.78 -8.54
CA PRO A 46 -0.53 -2.87 -8.49
C PRO A 46 -0.08 -4.06 -7.62
N ILE A 47 1.00 -4.71 -8.04
CA ILE A 47 1.62 -5.84 -7.32
C ILE A 47 2.97 -5.49 -6.69
N ASN A 48 3.40 -4.25 -6.87
CA ASN A 48 4.68 -3.77 -6.39
C ASN A 48 4.65 -2.27 -6.07
N MET A 49 5.63 -1.78 -5.32
CA MET A 49 5.75 -0.38 -4.87
C MET A 49 6.46 0.50 -5.92
N THR A 50 6.12 0.36 -7.18
CA THR A 50 6.68 1.16 -8.27
C THR A 50 5.91 2.45 -8.50
N TRP A 51 6.52 3.38 -9.21
CA TRP A 51 5.89 4.62 -9.64
C TRP A 51 6.16 4.88 -11.12
N GLY A 52 5.30 5.66 -11.74
CA GLY A 52 5.48 6.09 -13.13
C GLY A 52 4.53 7.22 -13.49
N ILE A 53 4.92 7.99 -14.52
CA ILE A 53 4.11 9.08 -15.06
C ILE A 53 3.05 8.48 -15.97
N GLU A 54 1.78 8.82 -15.72
CA GLU A 54 0.60 8.32 -16.45
C GLU A 54 0.54 6.78 -16.57
N ASN A 55 1.28 6.07 -15.71
CA ASN A 55 1.39 4.61 -15.76
C ASN A 55 0.39 3.95 -14.80
N ARG A 56 -0.64 3.30 -15.33
CA ARG A 56 -1.69 2.62 -14.56
C ARG A 56 -1.29 1.23 -14.05
N THR A 57 -0.12 0.73 -14.37
CA THR A 57 0.37 -0.56 -13.86
C THR A 57 1.17 -0.40 -12.55
N THR A 58 1.57 0.83 -12.21
CA THR A 58 2.34 1.15 -11.00
C THR A 58 1.45 1.42 -9.79
N ALA A 59 2.00 1.30 -8.58
CA ALA A 59 1.30 1.65 -7.34
C ALA A 59 1.06 3.16 -7.21
N PHE A 60 2.04 3.95 -7.62
CA PHE A 60 2.01 5.41 -7.48
C PHE A 60 2.07 6.04 -8.86
N ARG A 61 0.89 6.40 -9.38
CA ARG A 61 0.78 7.05 -10.68
C ARG A 61 0.90 8.56 -10.50
N VAL A 62 1.89 9.15 -11.12
CA VAL A 62 2.01 10.61 -11.21
C VAL A 62 1.19 11.08 -12.40
N ILE A 63 0.21 11.92 -12.14
CA ILE A 63 -0.64 12.51 -13.16
C ILE A 63 -0.07 13.88 -13.49
N LYS A 64 0.36 14.06 -14.74
CA LYS A 64 0.86 15.34 -15.25
C LYS A 64 -0.27 16.35 -15.32
N GLY A 65 0.07 17.60 -15.10
CA GLY A 65 -0.84 18.72 -15.23
C GLY A 65 -0.10 20.02 -14.96
N ASP A 66 -0.84 21.11 -14.94
CA ASP A 66 -0.34 22.40 -14.43
C ASP A 66 -0.16 22.35 -12.91
N SER A 67 0.23 23.48 -12.33
CA SER A 67 0.46 23.57 -10.87
C SER A 67 -0.77 23.28 -10.01
N THR A 68 -1.96 23.27 -10.56
CA THR A 68 -3.23 23.06 -9.86
C THR A 68 -3.80 21.66 -10.07
N SER A 69 -3.38 20.95 -11.11
CA SER A 69 -3.92 19.64 -11.51
C SER A 69 -2.94 18.49 -11.36
N GLN A 70 -1.65 18.76 -11.19
CA GLN A 70 -0.65 17.71 -10.92
C GLN A 70 -0.91 17.02 -9.58
N ARG A 71 -0.92 15.68 -9.58
CA ARG A 71 -1.20 14.87 -8.39
C ARG A 71 -0.57 13.49 -8.47
N ILE A 72 -0.53 12.82 -7.32
CA ILE A 72 -0.18 11.40 -7.22
C ILE A 72 -1.46 10.62 -6.91
N GLU A 73 -1.73 9.60 -7.70
CA GLU A 73 -2.76 8.60 -7.47
C GLU A 73 -2.11 7.40 -6.76
N ASN A 74 -2.49 7.15 -5.51
CA ASN A 74 -2.14 5.91 -4.82
C ASN A 74 -3.17 4.84 -5.21
N ARG A 75 -2.75 3.80 -5.93
CA ARG A 75 -3.61 2.77 -6.51
C ARG A 75 -3.68 1.48 -5.68
N LEU A 76 -2.98 1.46 -4.53
CA LEU A 76 -2.99 0.32 -3.61
C LEU A 76 -4.31 0.17 -2.83
N PRO A 77 -4.96 1.24 -2.31
CA PRO A 77 -6.20 1.11 -1.57
C PRO A 77 -7.32 0.46 -2.39
N GLY A 78 -8.04 -0.47 -1.77
CA GLY A 78 -9.26 -1.07 -2.32
C GLY A 78 -10.52 -0.36 -1.82
N ALA A 79 -11.69 -0.78 -2.32
CA ALA A 79 -12.99 -0.28 -1.85
C ALA A 79 -13.27 -0.65 -0.38
N ASP A 80 -12.62 -1.68 0.12
CA ASP A 80 -12.68 -2.21 1.48
C ASP A 80 -11.80 -1.43 2.48
N SER A 81 -11.04 -0.42 2.02
CA SER A 81 -10.17 0.38 2.88
C SER A 81 -10.95 1.49 3.59
N ASN A 82 -10.64 1.70 4.88
CA ASN A 82 -11.10 2.88 5.59
C ASN A 82 -10.38 4.13 5.03
N PRO A 83 -11.12 5.14 4.51
CA PRO A 83 -10.52 6.29 3.85
C PRO A 83 -9.62 7.12 4.78
N TYR A 84 -9.92 7.20 6.06
CA TYR A 84 -9.10 7.92 7.03
C TYR A 84 -7.76 7.22 7.25
N LEU A 85 -7.77 5.89 7.35
CA LEU A 85 -6.54 5.10 7.49
C LEU A 85 -5.71 5.12 6.20
N ALA A 86 -6.36 5.03 5.04
CA ALA A 86 -5.70 5.11 3.75
C ALA A 86 -5.01 6.46 3.53
N LEU A 87 -5.68 7.55 3.90
CA LEU A 87 -5.10 8.90 3.86
C LEU A 87 -3.95 9.03 4.86
N ALA A 88 -4.12 8.57 6.11
CA ALA A 88 -3.08 8.64 7.13
C ALA A 88 -1.81 7.87 6.69
N ALA A 89 -1.96 6.66 6.16
CA ALA A 89 -0.84 5.87 5.64
C ALA A 89 -0.14 6.56 4.47
N THR A 90 -0.91 7.07 3.51
CA THR A 90 -0.37 7.71 2.30
C THR A 90 0.37 9.01 2.64
N LEU A 91 -0.27 9.88 3.43
CA LEU A 91 0.34 11.16 3.84
C LEU A 91 1.54 10.92 4.75
N GLY A 92 1.43 9.97 5.69
CA GLY A 92 2.50 9.62 6.61
C GLY A 92 3.75 9.09 5.89
N ALA A 93 3.57 8.16 4.95
CA ALA A 93 4.67 7.64 4.14
C ALA A 93 5.34 8.74 3.31
N GLY A 94 4.54 9.58 2.65
CA GLY A 94 5.06 10.71 1.88
C GLY A 94 5.77 11.76 2.74
N PHE A 95 5.22 12.06 3.93
CA PHE A 95 5.84 12.99 4.89
C PHE A 95 7.21 12.51 5.33
N LEU A 96 7.35 11.24 5.72
CA LEU A 96 8.64 10.65 6.06
C LEU A 96 9.63 10.74 4.88
N GLY A 97 9.15 10.50 3.66
CA GLY A 97 9.96 10.66 2.45
C GLY A 97 10.52 12.07 2.27
N ILE A 98 9.71 13.10 2.51
CA ILE A 98 10.14 14.50 2.46
C ILE A 98 11.13 14.81 3.60
N GLN A 99 10.83 14.36 4.81
CA GLN A 99 11.66 14.60 6.00
C GLN A 99 13.06 13.99 5.86
N GLU A 100 13.11 12.76 5.37
CA GLU A 100 14.34 12.00 5.16
C GLU A 100 15.00 12.26 3.80
N LYS A 101 14.39 13.08 2.93
CA LYS A 101 14.85 13.40 1.58
C LYS A 101 15.10 12.14 0.73
N ILE A 102 14.15 11.22 0.74
CA ILE A 102 14.28 9.93 0.04
C ILE A 102 14.05 10.12 -1.46
N ASP A 103 15.07 9.87 -2.24
CA ASP A 103 14.92 9.79 -3.68
C ASP A 103 14.18 8.50 -4.07
N PRO A 104 13.17 8.57 -4.94
CA PRO A 104 12.51 7.37 -5.47
C PRO A 104 13.46 6.58 -6.38
N SER A 105 13.14 5.31 -6.60
CA SER A 105 13.75 4.52 -7.69
C SER A 105 13.53 5.16 -9.05
N GLY A 106 14.17 4.65 -10.10
CA GLY A 106 13.89 5.07 -11.47
C GLY A 106 12.39 4.94 -11.81
N GLU A 107 11.91 5.82 -12.69
CA GLU A 107 10.55 5.76 -13.23
C GLU A 107 10.32 4.44 -13.97
N THR A 108 9.18 3.80 -13.73
CA THR A 108 8.78 2.60 -14.45
C THR A 108 8.22 2.98 -15.81
N LEU A 109 8.97 2.61 -16.85
CA LEU A 109 8.54 2.73 -18.24
C LEU A 109 7.96 1.38 -18.69
N GLY A 110 6.73 1.38 -19.20
CA GLY A 110 6.05 0.13 -19.62
C GLY A 110 5.33 -0.58 -18.50
N GLY A 111 5.10 -1.89 -18.62
CA GLY A 111 4.33 -2.69 -17.68
C GLY A 111 5.08 -2.96 -16.37
N ALA A 112 4.49 -2.62 -15.23
CA ALA A 112 5.09 -2.90 -13.92
C ALA A 112 4.90 -4.36 -13.48
N TYR A 113 4.01 -5.10 -14.12
CA TYR A 113 3.72 -6.50 -13.78
C TYR A 113 4.86 -7.47 -14.14
N ASP A 114 5.64 -7.13 -15.17
CA ASP A 114 6.70 -7.97 -15.71
C ASP A 114 8.06 -7.73 -15.03
N LEU A 115 8.11 -6.82 -14.06
CA LEU A 115 9.35 -6.47 -13.38
C LEU A 115 9.71 -7.51 -12.33
N ASN A 116 10.91 -8.08 -12.46
CA ASN A 116 11.50 -8.94 -11.43
C ASN A 116 12.15 -8.09 -10.34
N LEU A 117 11.37 -7.73 -9.31
CA LEU A 117 11.80 -6.86 -8.23
C LEU A 117 12.09 -7.63 -6.95
N GLU A 118 13.06 -7.14 -6.17
CA GLU A 118 13.32 -7.65 -4.83
C GLU A 118 12.04 -7.61 -3.96
N ARG A 119 11.92 -8.54 -3.02
CA ARG A 119 10.75 -8.69 -2.14
C ARG A 119 10.34 -7.39 -1.43
N LYS A 120 11.30 -6.54 -1.07
CA LYS A 120 11.04 -5.25 -0.41
C LYS A 120 10.21 -4.26 -1.25
N TYR A 121 10.18 -4.45 -2.58
CA TYR A 121 9.39 -3.63 -3.51
C TYR A 121 8.08 -4.28 -3.93
N GLN A 122 7.81 -5.50 -3.50
CA GLN A 122 6.55 -6.18 -3.80
C GLN A 122 5.51 -5.88 -2.72
N VAL A 123 4.23 -5.94 -3.08
CA VAL A 123 3.16 -5.90 -2.07
C VAL A 123 3.26 -7.14 -1.16
N PRO A 124 2.79 -7.08 0.10
CA PRO A 124 2.65 -8.28 0.92
C PRO A 124 1.73 -9.29 0.24
N SER A 125 2.04 -10.58 0.38
CA SER A 125 1.27 -11.65 -0.27
C SER A 125 -0.07 -11.95 0.41
N ASN A 126 -0.21 -11.57 1.68
CA ASN A 126 -1.42 -11.82 2.47
C ASN A 126 -1.51 -10.89 3.68
N LEU A 127 -2.68 -10.89 4.32
CA LEU A 127 -2.96 -10.08 5.49
C LEU A 127 -2.02 -10.38 6.67
N GLY A 128 -1.61 -11.63 6.85
CA GLY A 128 -0.71 -12.03 7.94
C GLY A 128 0.70 -11.44 7.78
N GLU A 129 1.24 -11.47 6.56
CA GLU A 129 2.52 -10.82 6.26
C GLU A 129 2.44 -9.31 6.49
N ALA A 130 1.41 -8.66 5.96
CA ALA A 130 1.23 -7.22 6.10
C ALA A 130 1.08 -6.79 7.56
N ALA A 131 0.30 -7.54 8.35
CA ALA A 131 0.11 -7.26 9.76
C ALA A 131 1.41 -7.42 10.58
N ASN A 132 2.23 -8.41 10.25
CA ASN A 132 3.54 -8.58 10.90
C ASN A 132 4.53 -7.47 10.49
N LEU A 133 4.54 -7.04 9.23
CA LEU A 133 5.34 -5.91 8.79
C LEU A 133 4.98 -4.64 9.57
N PHE A 134 3.69 -4.31 9.65
CA PHE A 134 3.21 -3.14 10.37
C PHE A 134 3.54 -3.19 11.87
N LYS A 135 3.30 -4.34 12.50
CA LYS A 135 3.57 -4.56 13.93
C LYS A 135 5.03 -4.32 14.31
N ASN A 136 5.95 -4.69 13.41
CA ASN A 136 7.38 -4.60 13.64
C ASN A 136 8.00 -3.31 13.08
N SER A 137 7.22 -2.47 12.40
CA SER A 137 7.70 -1.23 11.81
C SER A 137 7.94 -0.16 12.87
N GLU A 138 9.18 0.23 13.06
CA GLU A 138 9.52 1.37 13.92
C GLU A 138 8.98 2.70 13.35
N SER A 139 8.96 2.83 12.02
CA SER A 139 8.39 3.99 11.35
C SER A 139 6.89 4.11 11.61
N ALA A 140 6.15 3.00 11.59
CA ALA A 140 4.73 2.99 11.95
C ALA A 140 4.50 3.38 13.42
N LYS A 141 5.28 2.83 14.35
CA LYS A 141 5.18 3.13 15.78
C LYS A 141 5.46 4.61 16.07
N ASN A 142 6.50 5.16 15.47
CA ASN A 142 6.85 6.57 15.63
C ASN A 142 5.81 7.52 15.02
N LEU A 143 5.19 7.14 13.90
CA LEU A 143 4.24 7.98 13.17
C LEU A 143 2.82 7.89 13.73
N PHE A 144 2.34 6.68 14.02
CA PHE A 144 0.94 6.41 14.41
C PHE A 144 0.77 6.09 15.90
N GLY A 145 1.85 5.93 16.63
CA GLY A 145 1.86 5.54 18.04
C GLY A 145 1.84 4.02 18.27
N GLU A 146 2.62 3.57 19.23
CA GLU A 146 2.80 2.15 19.53
C GLU A 146 1.49 1.44 19.87
N THR A 147 0.62 2.09 20.64
CA THR A 147 -0.67 1.53 21.08
C THR A 147 -1.56 1.22 19.89
N PHE A 148 -1.69 2.16 18.94
CA PHE A 148 -2.47 1.96 17.73
C PHE A 148 -1.87 0.84 16.87
N VAL A 149 -0.56 0.88 16.62
CA VAL A 149 0.12 -0.12 15.79
C VAL A 149 -0.08 -1.52 16.35
N LYS A 150 0.14 -1.69 17.65
CA LYS A 150 -0.03 -2.98 18.34
C LYS A 150 -1.48 -3.47 18.27
N HIS A 151 -2.44 -2.60 18.57
CA HIS A 151 -3.86 -2.95 18.55
C HIS A 151 -4.30 -3.34 17.14
N PHE A 152 -4.08 -2.47 16.16
CA PHE A 152 -4.54 -2.68 14.80
C PHE A 152 -3.88 -3.91 14.16
N ALA A 153 -2.56 -4.08 14.31
CA ALA A 153 -1.88 -5.28 13.83
C ALA A 153 -2.43 -6.57 14.46
N ASN A 154 -2.67 -6.58 15.78
CA ASN A 154 -3.18 -7.77 16.45
C ASN A 154 -4.59 -8.15 15.98
N THR A 155 -5.47 -7.19 15.70
CA THR A 155 -6.79 -7.46 15.12
C THR A 155 -6.68 -8.11 13.73
N ARG A 156 -5.74 -7.66 12.90
CA ARG A 156 -5.51 -8.24 11.56
C ARG A 156 -4.83 -9.61 11.61
N ILE A 157 -3.92 -9.81 12.56
CA ILE A 157 -3.32 -11.14 12.82
C ILE A 157 -4.40 -12.14 13.27
N TRP A 158 -5.31 -11.71 14.13
CA TRP A 158 -6.43 -12.54 14.56
C TRP A 158 -7.34 -12.90 13.37
N GLU A 159 -7.73 -11.92 12.56
CA GLU A 159 -8.54 -12.10 11.36
C GLU A 159 -7.91 -13.12 10.41
N PHE A 160 -6.61 -13.00 10.16
CA PHE A 160 -5.88 -13.94 9.30
C PHE A 160 -5.86 -15.36 9.88
N LYS A 161 -5.68 -15.50 11.21
CA LYS A 161 -5.72 -16.80 11.88
C LYS A 161 -7.11 -17.45 11.80
N GLU A 162 -8.18 -16.67 11.92
CA GLU A 162 -9.54 -17.20 11.77
C GLU A 162 -9.78 -17.70 10.31
N PHE A 163 -9.32 -16.95 9.33
CA PHE A 163 -9.34 -17.39 7.95
C PHE A 163 -8.59 -18.71 7.72
N GLN A 164 -7.39 -18.83 8.32
CA GLN A 164 -6.56 -20.04 8.19
C GLN A 164 -7.22 -21.32 8.73
N LYS A 165 -8.20 -21.21 9.62
CA LYS A 165 -8.96 -22.37 10.11
C LYS A 165 -9.84 -22.99 9.01
N ASN A 166 -10.15 -22.24 7.97
CA ASN A 166 -10.93 -22.66 6.80
C ASN A 166 -10.01 -23.23 5.71
N LYS A 167 -9.37 -24.37 6.00
CA LYS A 167 -8.24 -24.96 5.27
C LYS A 167 -8.45 -25.18 3.75
N ASN A 168 -9.70 -25.26 3.27
CA ASN A 168 -9.99 -25.58 1.88
C ASN A 168 -9.76 -24.42 0.89
N PHE A 169 -9.53 -23.20 1.37
CA PHE A 169 -9.46 -21.99 0.54
C PHE A 169 -8.24 -21.11 0.79
N PHE A 170 -7.30 -21.58 1.61
CA PHE A 170 -6.16 -20.76 2.04
C PHE A 170 -5.27 -20.30 0.88
N ASP A 171 -5.08 -21.15 -0.14
CA ASP A 171 -4.24 -20.87 -1.32
C ASP A 171 -5.06 -20.64 -2.61
N SER A 172 -6.37 -20.46 -2.49
CA SER A 172 -7.26 -20.24 -3.63
C SER A 172 -7.46 -18.75 -3.91
N ASP A 173 -7.43 -18.38 -5.19
CA ASP A 173 -7.85 -17.05 -5.67
C ASP A 173 -9.39 -16.90 -5.63
N GLU A 174 -10.12 -17.99 -5.39
CA GLU A 174 -11.57 -17.98 -5.29
C GLU A 174 -12.06 -17.38 -3.98
N ILE A 175 -13.21 -16.72 -4.03
CA ILE A 175 -13.87 -16.17 -2.85
C ILE A 175 -14.54 -17.33 -2.08
N SER A 176 -14.13 -17.53 -0.84
CA SER A 176 -14.69 -18.57 0.03
C SER A 176 -16.01 -18.16 0.66
N LEU A 177 -16.81 -19.15 1.08
CA LEU A 177 -18.02 -18.87 1.86
C LEU A 177 -17.72 -18.11 3.15
N TRP A 178 -16.59 -18.39 3.80
CA TRP A 178 -16.15 -17.66 4.98
C TRP A 178 -15.94 -16.16 4.69
N GLU A 179 -15.37 -15.81 3.52
CA GLU A 179 -15.19 -14.40 3.12
C GLU A 179 -16.53 -13.73 2.84
N LEU A 180 -17.48 -14.42 2.22
CA LEU A 180 -18.82 -13.91 1.98
C LEU A 180 -19.55 -13.66 3.32
N ASP A 181 -19.58 -14.63 4.21
CA ASP A 181 -20.21 -14.50 5.53
C ASP A 181 -19.53 -13.42 6.37
N ARG A 182 -18.21 -13.26 6.23
CA ARG A 182 -17.42 -12.33 7.05
C ARG A 182 -17.46 -10.90 6.56
N TYR A 183 -17.52 -10.67 5.24
CA TYR A 183 -17.29 -9.34 4.67
C TYR A 183 -18.49 -8.76 3.91
N PHE A 184 -19.40 -9.59 3.39
CA PHE A 184 -20.44 -9.14 2.46
C PHE A 184 -21.33 -8.01 2.98
N GLU A 185 -21.62 -7.99 4.29
CA GLU A 185 -22.49 -6.98 4.91
C GLU A 185 -21.72 -5.90 5.70
N ILE A 186 -20.39 -6.02 5.82
CA ILE A 186 -19.59 -5.13 6.70
C ILE A 186 -18.70 -4.17 5.91
N ILE A 187 -18.53 -4.40 4.61
CA ILE A 187 -17.64 -3.59 3.75
C ILE A 187 -18.47 -2.83 2.73
#